data_3686b543186cda5596b1c36288eb1d44
#
_entry.id   3686b543186cda5596b1c36288eb1d44
#
_cell.length_a   1.000
_cell.length_b   1.000
_cell.length_c   1.000
_cell.angle_alpha   90.00
_cell.angle_beta   90.00
_cell.angle_gamma   90.00
#
_symmetry.space_group_name_H-M   'P 1'
#
loop_
_entity.id
_entity.type
_entity.pdbx_description
1 polymer ?
#
loop_
_entity_poly.entity_id
_entity_poly.type
_entity_poly.pdbx_seq_one_letter_code
_entity_poly.pdbx_strand_id
1 'polypeptide(L)'
;GFPAQEDGAASLSGGNSGNIIVPVNGGGDFLLMAHMDTPRSIKGVKPQLLADRITSDGTTILGVDDRGGISVILWALRQAVEQKKAIKPCTLLFSVCEETTLAGSMFYQPSAQMTHGFVFDSHLSPGKFVSETCGAIAFKMKVKGRASHAGVAPEKGVNAIQIAAEGMRNFPFGRIDACTTANIGIIGGGTATNVVPDTVELEGEIRTDYLDQGEQMMQAVIADFEAAAIRLNGSVECAWHWDFKPYRVSPDNTPYKRMEALCRHLSLEMEGVKSMGGSDANNMNAKGLPTINLGVGAQYPHGTDEFILYDDLQMSADMALALLTEI
;
A
#
# COMPACT_ATOMS: atom_id res chain seq x y z
N GLY A 1 -9.80 24.38 -18.32
CA GLY A 1 -9.28 23.51 -17.28
C GLY A 1 -10.42 22.91 -16.48
N PHE A 2 -10.15 21.82 -15.80
CA PHE A 2 -11.11 21.16 -14.90
C PHE A 2 -10.89 21.67 -13.48
N PRO A 3 -11.96 21.94 -12.68
CA PRO A 3 -11.79 22.37 -11.30
C PRO A 3 -11.19 21.24 -10.45
N ALA A 4 -10.17 21.58 -9.67
CA ALA A 4 -9.58 20.68 -8.70
C ALA A 4 -10.05 21.07 -7.29
N GLN A 5 -10.22 20.07 -6.44
CA GLN A 5 -10.61 20.22 -5.03
C GLN A 5 -9.64 19.45 -4.16
N GLU A 6 -9.28 20.02 -3.02
CA GLU A 6 -8.52 19.32 -1.99
C GLU A 6 -9.49 18.83 -0.92
N ASP A 7 -9.32 17.57 -0.46
CA ASP A 7 -10.14 17.00 0.61
C ASP A 7 -9.46 17.11 1.99
N GLY A 8 -10.09 16.54 3.00
CA GLY A 8 -9.63 16.59 4.39
C GLY A 8 -8.65 15.47 4.79
N ALA A 9 -8.04 14.72 3.86
CA ALA A 9 -7.18 13.57 4.18
C ALA A 9 -5.98 13.93 5.05
N ALA A 10 -5.51 15.19 5.02
CA ALA A 10 -4.47 15.70 5.93
C ALA A 10 -4.78 15.41 7.41
N SER A 11 -6.05 15.38 7.79
CA SER A 11 -6.47 15.11 9.19
C SER A 11 -6.16 13.68 9.65
N LEU A 12 -6.12 12.71 8.74
CA LEU A 12 -5.74 11.32 9.03
C LEU A 12 -4.24 11.08 8.89
N SER A 13 -3.63 11.69 7.87
CA SER A 13 -2.20 11.49 7.59
C SER A 13 -1.29 12.23 8.56
N GLY A 14 -1.81 13.24 9.28
CA GLY A 14 -0.99 14.19 10.03
C GLY A 14 -0.14 15.10 9.13
N GLY A 15 -0.38 15.07 7.81
CA GLY A 15 0.30 15.88 6.82
C GLY A 15 -0.27 17.29 6.71
N ASN A 16 0.22 18.05 5.73
CA ASN A 16 -0.19 19.43 5.44
C ASN A 16 -1.01 19.55 4.15
N SER A 17 -1.34 18.43 3.50
CA SER A 17 -2.15 18.39 2.28
C SER A 17 -3.11 17.21 2.30
N GLY A 18 -4.29 17.40 1.71
CA GLY A 18 -5.26 16.34 1.40
C GLY A 18 -5.07 15.77 -0.01
N ASN A 19 -5.95 14.86 -0.38
CA ASN A 19 -6.01 14.37 -1.76
C ASN A 19 -6.48 15.48 -2.69
N ILE A 20 -6.00 15.43 -3.94
CA ILE A 20 -6.51 16.32 -5.00
C ILE A 20 -7.52 15.53 -5.86
N ILE A 21 -8.73 16.03 -5.93
CA ILE A 21 -9.85 15.42 -6.66
C ILE A 21 -10.23 16.31 -7.84
N VAL A 22 -10.29 15.73 -9.04
CA VAL A 22 -10.64 16.46 -10.26
C VAL A 22 -11.83 15.76 -10.94
N PRO A 23 -13.06 16.26 -10.78
CA PRO A 23 -14.21 15.74 -11.51
C PRO A 23 -14.19 16.23 -12.97
N VAL A 24 -13.72 15.38 -13.87
CA VAL A 24 -13.67 15.64 -15.30
C VAL A 24 -15.08 15.51 -15.88
N ASN A 25 -15.55 16.55 -16.56
CA ASN A 25 -16.92 16.65 -17.11
C ASN A 25 -18.02 16.33 -16.07
N GLY A 26 -17.83 16.81 -14.84
CA GLY A 26 -18.77 16.63 -13.73
C GLY A 26 -18.57 15.34 -12.93
N GLY A 27 -17.51 14.59 -13.17
CA GLY A 27 -17.27 13.25 -12.62
C GLY A 27 -18.05 12.19 -13.42
N GLY A 28 -17.75 10.93 -13.20
CA GLY A 28 -18.32 9.83 -13.96
C GLY A 28 -18.38 8.53 -13.16
N ASP A 29 -18.50 7.44 -13.88
CA ASP A 29 -18.64 6.11 -13.32
C ASP A 29 -17.31 5.40 -13.06
N PHE A 30 -16.17 6.03 -13.38
CA PHE A 30 -14.85 5.48 -13.10
C PHE A 30 -13.86 6.47 -12.53
N LEU A 31 -12.84 5.92 -11.87
CA LEU A 31 -11.77 6.60 -11.18
C LEU A 31 -10.42 6.32 -11.85
N LEU A 32 -9.60 7.35 -12.06
CA LEU A 32 -8.17 7.20 -12.35
C LEU A 32 -7.37 7.74 -11.17
N MET A 33 -6.40 6.98 -10.67
CA MET A 33 -5.64 7.31 -9.47
C MET A 33 -4.14 7.22 -9.71
N ALA A 34 -3.42 8.05 -8.95
CA ALA A 34 -1.97 8.01 -8.74
C ALA A 34 -1.68 8.69 -7.39
N HIS A 35 -0.54 8.38 -6.73
CA HIS A 35 -0.21 9.04 -5.47
C HIS A 35 0.82 10.16 -5.63
N MET A 36 0.81 11.14 -4.71
CA MET A 36 1.65 12.33 -4.78
C MET A 36 2.91 12.26 -3.91
N ASP A 37 2.89 11.44 -2.89
CA ASP A 37 4.01 11.27 -1.98
C ASP A 37 5.09 10.36 -2.57
N THR A 38 6.22 10.31 -1.90
CA THR A 38 7.35 9.44 -2.23
C THR A 38 7.93 8.87 -0.94
N PRO A 39 8.50 7.63 -0.93
CA PRO A 39 8.96 6.97 0.28
C PRO A 39 10.15 7.70 0.94
N ARG A 40 10.86 8.50 0.16
CA ARG A 40 12.01 9.30 0.60
C ARG A 40 11.97 10.69 -0.01
N SER A 41 12.68 11.63 0.60
CA SER A 41 12.81 12.99 0.07
C SER A 41 13.45 13.00 -1.31
N ILE A 42 12.79 13.68 -2.25
CA ILE A 42 13.26 13.97 -3.60
C ILE A 42 13.78 15.41 -3.74
N LYS A 43 14.04 16.08 -2.61
CA LYS A 43 14.53 17.46 -2.63
C LYS A 43 15.86 17.54 -3.37
N GLY A 44 15.88 18.36 -4.42
CA GLY A 44 17.07 18.54 -5.26
C GLY A 44 17.31 17.42 -6.27
N VAL A 45 16.32 16.60 -6.57
CA VAL A 45 16.40 15.57 -7.62
C VAL A 45 16.88 16.18 -8.94
N LYS A 46 17.81 15.48 -9.60
CA LYS A 46 18.35 15.86 -10.93
C LYS A 46 18.08 14.74 -11.91
N PRO A 47 16.96 14.84 -12.65
CA PRO A 47 16.64 13.84 -13.66
C PRO A 47 17.71 13.78 -14.75
N GLN A 48 18.08 12.56 -15.13
CA GLN A 48 19.01 12.27 -16.23
C GLN A 48 18.22 11.62 -17.36
N LEU A 49 18.28 12.25 -18.54
CA LEU A 49 17.67 11.72 -19.76
C LEU A 49 18.73 10.88 -20.49
N LEU A 50 18.66 9.57 -20.37
CA LEU A 50 19.54 8.63 -21.08
C LEU A 50 18.94 8.26 -22.45
N ALA A 51 19.61 7.38 -23.17
CA ALA A 51 19.16 7.02 -24.53
C ALA A 51 17.79 6.32 -24.56
N ASP A 52 17.46 5.54 -23.51
CA ASP A 52 16.26 4.70 -23.45
C ASP A 52 15.38 4.95 -22.20
N ARG A 53 15.85 5.76 -21.24
CA ARG A 53 15.22 5.90 -19.95
C ARG A 53 15.43 7.25 -19.28
N ILE A 54 14.61 7.50 -18.27
CA ILE A 54 14.80 8.59 -17.31
C ILE A 54 15.22 7.97 -15.98
N THR A 55 16.28 8.52 -15.36
CA THR A 55 16.75 8.14 -14.02
C THR A 55 17.14 9.39 -13.22
N SER A 56 17.60 9.25 -11.98
CA SER A 56 18.23 10.34 -11.21
C SER A 56 19.75 10.34 -11.42
N ASP A 57 20.45 11.33 -10.85
CA ASP A 57 21.93 11.34 -10.81
C ASP A 57 22.50 10.38 -9.75
N GLY A 58 21.65 9.58 -9.09
CA GLY A 58 22.02 8.63 -8.04
C GLY A 58 22.14 9.25 -6.63
N THR A 59 21.99 10.58 -6.49
CA THR A 59 22.02 11.25 -5.17
C THR A 59 20.69 11.18 -4.44
N THR A 60 19.59 11.00 -5.17
CA THR A 60 18.23 10.81 -4.65
C THR A 60 17.54 9.71 -5.44
N ILE A 61 16.41 9.21 -4.96
CA ILE A 61 15.47 8.46 -5.81
C ILE A 61 14.97 9.40 -6.92
N LEU A 62 14.54 8.83 -8.06
CA LEU A 62 13.88 9.60 -9.11
C LEU A 62 12.46 10.02 -8.66
N GLY A 63 11.77 9.15 -7.88
CA GLY A 63 10.38 9.31 -7.47
C GLY A 63 9.44 9.15 -8.66
N VAL A 64 9.75 8.25 -9.59
CA VAL A 64 8.83 7.88 -10.65
C VAL A 64 7.65 7.09 -10.10
N ASP A 65 7.86 6.43 -9.00
CA ASP A 65 6.87 5.94 -8.08
C ASP A 65 6.43 7.11 -7.14
N ASP A 66 5.20 7.76 -7.25
CA ASP A 66 4.30 7.53 -8.38
C ASP A 66 4.08 8.80 -9.22
N ARG A 67 5.12 9.63 -9.38
CA ARG A 67 5.02 10.78 -10.31
C ARG A 67 4.90 10.34 -11.76
N GLY A 68 5.26 9.09 -12.07
CA GLY A 68 5.02 8.45 -13.36
C GLY A 68 3.52 8.38 -13.64
N GLY A 69 2.75 7.79 -12.72
CA GLY A 69 1.28 7.71 -12.84
C GLY A 69 0.61 9.08 -12.94
N ILE A 70 1.03 10.04 -12.11
CA ILE A 70 0.54 11.43 -12.22
C ILE A 70 0.83 11.99 -13.63
N SER A 71 2.06 11.80 -14.11
CA SER A 71 2.48 12.36 -15.40
C SER A 71 1.69 11.78 -16.56
N VAL A 72 1.44 10.47 -16.59
CA VAL A 72 0.70 9.82 -17.68
C VAL A 72 -0.77 10.24 -17.68
N ILE A 73 -1.41 10.35 -16.50
CA ILE A 73 -2.81 10.81 -16.39
C ILE A 73 -2.95 12.26 -16.85
N LEU A 74 -2.08 13.16 -16.38
CA LEU A 74 -2.13 14.58 -16.75
C LEU A 74 -1.78 14.80 -18.20
N TRP A 75 -0.79 14.07 -18.74
CA TRP A 75 -0.44 14.13 -20.16
C TRP A 75 -1.61 13.68 -21.03
N ALA A 76 -2.24 12.54 -20.69
CA ALA A 76 -3.39 12.00 -21.41
C ALA A 76 -4.56 13.00 -21.44
N LEU A 77 -4.88 13.61 -20.30
CA LEU A 77 -5.93 14.63 -20.21
C LEU A 77 -5.59 15.85 -21.08
N ARG A 78 -4.33 16.30 -21.03
CA ARG A 78 -3.86 17.41 -21.87
C ARG A 78 -3.97 17.07 -23.36
N GLN A 79 -3.51 15.89 -23.78
CA GLN A 79 -3.58 15.44 -25.19
C GLN A 79 -5.03 15.35 -25.67
N ALA A 80 -5.94 14.82 -24.83
CA ALA A 80 -7.35 14.75 -25.19
C ALA A 80 -7.95 16.16 -25.43
N VAL A 81 -7.59 17.14 -24.60
CA VAL A 81 -8.03 18.54 -24.76
C VAL A 81 -7.42 19.17 -26.02
N GLU A 82 -6.11 19.07 -26.21
CA GLU A 82 -5.39 19.65 -27.36
C GLU A 82 -5.87 19.06 -28.69
N GLN A 83 -6.12 17.76 -28.74
CA GLN A 83 -6.65 17.06 -29.90
C GLN A 83 -8.16 17.16 -30.07
N LYS A 84 -8.85 17.86 -29.16
CA LYS A 84 -10.31 18.02 -29.15
C LYS A 84 -11.06 16.68 -29.16
N LYS A 85 -10.51 15.64 -28.53
CA LYS A 85 -11.18 14.35 -28.34
C LYS A 85 -12.35 14.50 -27.36
N ALA A 86 -13.40 13.70 -27.53
CA ALA A 86 -14.45 13.59 -26.55
C ALA A 86 -13.90 12.90 -25.29
N ILE A 87 -13.88 13.61 -24.15
CA ILE A 87 -13.39 13.08 -22.89
C ILE A 87 -14.57 12.51 -22.11
N LYS A 88 -14.47 11.25 -21.71
CA LYS A 88 -15.49 10.58 -20.88
C LYS A 88 -15.56 11.23 -19.50
N PRO A 89 -16.75 11.38 -18.91
CA PRO A 89 -16.88 11.79 -17.53
C PRO A 89 -16.16 10.79 -16.61
N CYS A 90 -15.26 11.28 -15.76
CA CYS A 90 -14.52 10.47 -14.78
C CYS A 90 -14.03 11.32 -13.63
N THR A 91 -13.52 10.71 -12.59
CA THR A 91 -12.82 11.43 -11.51
C THR A 91 -11.33 11.07 -11.54
N LEU A 92 -10.47 12.08 -11.45
CA LEU A 92 -9.05 11.86 -11.16
C LEU A 92 -8.84 12.06 -9.67
N LEU A 93 -8.09 11.17 -9.06
CA LEU A 93 -7.71 11.24 -7.65
C LEU A 93 -6.19 11.15 -7.52
N PHE A 94 -5.58 12.19 -6.99
CA PHE A 94 -4.18 12.18 -6.63
C PHE A 94 -4.10 12.09 -5.11
N SER A 95 -3.73 10.91 -4.60
CA SER A 95 -3.75 10.58 -3.18
C SER A 95 -2.47 11.02 -2.46
N VAL A 96 -2.55 11.07 -1.13
CA VAL A 96 -1.43 11.36 -0.23
C VAL A 96 -1.17 10.17 0.69
N CYS A 97 0.08 10.04 1.16
CA CYS A 97 0.50 9.03 2.13
C CYS A 97 0.23 7.58 1.71
N GLU A 98 0.38 7.27 0.41
CA GLU A 98 0.32 5.92 -0.09
C GLU A 98 1.46 5.09 0.49
N GLU A 99 2.68 5.60 0.40
CA GLU A 99 3.95 4.97 0.75
C GLU A 99 4.12 4.67 2.26
N THR A 100 3.21 5.14 3.09
CA THR A 100 3.31 4.98 4.54
C THR A 100 2.11 4.27 5.14
N THR A 101 0.90 4.75 4.89
CA THR A 101 -0.32 4.31 5.60
C THR A 101 -1.53 4.16 4.70
N LEU A 102 -1.43 4.45 3.41
CA LEU A 102 -2.56 4.55 2.48
C LEU A 102 -3.65 5.53 2.95
N ALA A 103 -3.30 6.50 3.81
CA ALA A 103 -4.26 7.37 4.49
C ALA A 103 -5.11 8.19 3.52
N GLY A 104 -4.55 8.62 2.40
CA GLY A 104 -5.26 9.35 1.36
C GLY A 104 -6.42 8.55 0.79
N SER A 105 -6.15 7.38 0.26
CA SER A 105 -7.19 6.50 -0.29
C SER A 105 -8.11 5.94 0.79
N MET A 106 -7.62 5.77 2.02
CA MET A 106 -8.46 5.39 3.16
C MET A 106 -9.51 6.49 3.46
N PHE A 107 -9.14 7.76 3.39
CA PHE A 107 -10.04 8.89 3.61
C PHE A 107 -11.05 9.07 2.48
N TYR A 108 -10.61 8.96 1.21
CA TYR A 108 -11.46 9.20 0.05
C TYR A 108 -12.66 8.25 0.01
N GLN A 109 -13.86 8.80 -0.26
CA GLN A 109 -15.09 8.02 -0.42
C GLN A 109 -15.55 8.08 -1.87
N PRO A 110 -15.57 6.94 -2.60
CA PRO A 110 -16.12 6.89 -3.95
C PRO A 110 -17.59 7.32 -3.97
N SER A 111 -17.98 8.07 -4.99
CA SER A 111 -19.38 8.44 -5.15
C SER A 111 -20.23 7.22 -5.55
N ALA A 112 -21.52 7.23 -5.23
CA ALA A 112 -22.44 6.12 -5.51
C ALA A 112 -22.59 5.79 -7.02
N GLN A 113 -22.22 6.70 -7.91
CA GLN A 113 -22.24 6.47 -9.35
C GLN A 113 -20.97 5.76 -9.88
N MET A 114 -19.90 5.72 -9.09
CA MET A 114 -18.67 5.04 -9.49
C MET A 114 -18.85 3.53 -9.45
N THR A 115 -18.41 2.86 -10.48
CA THR A 115 -18.54 1.40 -10.65
C THR A 115 -17.19 0.69 -10.67
N HIS A 116 -16.08 1.42 -10.94
CA HIS A 116 -14.75 0.85 -11.02
C HIS A 116 -13.63 1.91 -11.00
N GLY A 117 -12.39 1.44 -10.82
CA GLY A 117 -11.21 2.32 -10.82
C GLY A 117 -9.96 1.69 -11.45
N PHE A 118 -9.01 2.55 -11.79
CA PHE A 118 -7.67 2.22 -12.24
C PHE A 118 -6.66 3.06 -11.47
N VAL A 119 -5.68 2.41 -10.87
CA VAL A 119 -4.51 3.06 -10.26
C VAL A 119 -3.35 2.92 -11.25
N PHE A 120 -2.57 3.96 -11.47
CA PHE A 120 -1.38 3.96 -12.33
C PHE A 120 -0.14 4.02 -11.47
N ASP A 121 0.24 2.89 -10.84
CA ASP A 121 1.23 2.89 -9.77
C ASP A 121 2.10 1.60 -9.74
N SER A 122 1.79 0.59 -10.58
CA SER A 122 2.56 -0.64 -10.51
C SER A 122 3.89 -0.56 -11.28
N HIS A 123 4.94 -1.17 -10.72
CA HIS A 123 6.24 -1.35 -11.36
C HIS A 123 6.22 -2.28 -12.59
N LEU A 124 5.12 -2.96 -12.82
CA LEU A 124 4.94 -3.84 -13.98
C LEU A 124 4.98 -3.04 -15.29
N SER A 125 5.39 -3.69 -16.37
CA SER A 125 5.31 -3.08 -17.70
C SER A 125 3.85 -2.87 -18.13
N PRO A 126 3.56 -1.88 -19.00
CA PRO A 126 2.24 -1.66 -19.58
C PRO A 126 1.65 -2.93 -20.22
N GLY A 127 0.35 -3.12 -20.05
CA GLY A 127 -0.34 -4.36 -20.42
C GLY A 127 -0.49 -5.34 -19.25
N LYS A 128 0.44 -5.30 -18.29
CA LYS A 128 0.33 -6.04 -17.04
C LYS A 128 -0.34 -5.20 -15.96
N PHE A 129 -1.03 -5.85 -15.04
CA PHE A 129 -1.74 -5.18 -13.95
C PHE A 129 -1.91 -6.09 -12.74
N VAL A 130 -1.99 -5.50 -11.57
CA VAL A 130 -2.30 -6.23 -10.34
C VAL A 130 -3.80 -6.41 -10.24
N SER A 131 -4.25 -7.65 -10.37
CA SER A 131 -5.66 -8.05 -10.24
C SER A 131 -5.98 -8.67 -8.89
N GLU A 132 -4.95 -9.03 -8.12
CA GLU A 132 -5.09 -9.70 -6.83
C GLU A 132 -3.95 -9.28 -5.90
N THR A 133 -4.24 -8.97 -4.64
CA THR A 133 -3.21 -8.76 -3.62
C THR A 133 -3.54 -9.51 -2.33
N CYS A 134 -2.51 -9.81 -1.55
CA CYS A 134 -2.71 -10.17 -0.15
C CYS A 134 -3.17 -8.94 0.66
N GLY A 135 -3.65 -9.16 1.86
CA GLY A 135 -3.78 -8.14 2.89
C GLY A 135 -2.59 -8.18 3.85
N ALA A 136 -2.41 -7.11 4.63
CA ALA A 136 -1.43 -7.04 5.70
C ALA A 136 -2.09 -6.58 7.00
N ILE A 137 -1.89 -7.36 8.06
CA ILE A 137 -2.19 -6.98 9.44
C ILE A 137 -0.89 -6.48 10.06
N ALA A 138 -0.91 -5.26 10.63
CA ALA A 138 0.13 -4.81 11.53
C ALA A 138 -0.33 -5.02 12.98
N PHE A 139 0.59 -5.44 13.85
CA PHE A 139 0.31 -5.57 15.26
C PHE A 139 1.45 -5.07 16.13
N LYS A 140 1.06 -4.57 17.30
CA LYS A 140 1.98 -4.15 18.35
C LYS A 140 1.54 -4.79 19.67
N MET A 141 2.47 -5.47 20.33
CA MET A 141 2.24 -6.10 21.63
C MET A 141 3.10 -5.43 22.69
N LYS A 142 2.50 -5.17 23.83
CA LYS A 142 3.17 -4.69 25.03
C LYS A 142 2.99 -5.72 26.14
N VAL A 143 4.08 -6.42 26.44
CA VAL A 143 4.15 -7.39 27.53
C VAL A 143 4.59 -6.68 28.79
N LYS A 144 3.84 -6.88 29.88
CA LYS A 144 4.07 -6.25 31.18
C LYS A 144 4.36 -7.29 32.25
N GLY A 145 5.42 -7.06 32.98
CA GLY A 145 5.83 -7.81 34.15
C GLY A 145 5.95 -6.91 35.38
N ARG A 146 6.96 -7.15 36.20
CA ARG A 146 7.26 -6.35 37.40
C ARG A 146 8.76 -6.30 37.65
N ALA A 147 9.34 -5.11 37.76
CA ALA A 147 10.74 -4.93 38.06
C ALA A 147 11.09 -5.41 39.50
N SER A 148 12.31 -5.94 39.63
CA SER A 148 12.96 -6.21 40.91
C SER A 148 14.47 -6.29 40.71
N HIS A 149 15.25 -6.31 41.80
CA HIS A 149 16.68 -6.51 41.71
C HIS A 149 16.99 -7.99 41.39
N ALA A 150 17.57 -8.28 40.24
CA ALA A 150 17.75 -9.63 39.74
C ALA A 150 18.61 -10.56 40.64
N GLY A 151 19.56 -9.98 41.42
CA GLY A 151 20.43 -10.74 42.33
C GLY A 151 19.99 -10.72 43.79
N VAL A 152 19.08 -9.81 44.21
CA VAL A 152 18.71 -9.63 45.60
C VAL A 152 17.30 -10.19 45.90
N ALA A 153 16.35 -9.95 45.00
CA ALA A 153 14.97 -10.32 45.18
C ALA A 153 14.30 -10.72 43.85
N PRO A 154 14.89 -11.66 43.08
CA PRO A 154 14.33 -12.05 41.77
C PRO A 154 12.92 -12.62 41.88
N GLU A 155 12.56 -13.26 42.99
CA GLU A 155 11.24 -13.83 43.28
C GLU A 155 10.13 -12.78 43.39
N LYS A 156 10.49 -11.51 43.62
CA LYS A 156 9.55 -10.39 43.64
C LYS A 156 9.27 -9.81 42.27
N GLY A 157 10.12 -10.16 41.27
CA GLY A 157 9.99 -9.72 39.89
C GLY A 157 9.05 -10.61 39.08
N VAL A 158 8.62 -10.08 37.92
CA VAL A 158 7.96 -10.82 36.85
C VAL A 158 8.63 -10.43 35.57
N ASN A 159 9.32 -11.39 34.94
CA ASN A 159 10.20 -11.10 33.81
C ASN A 159 9.42 -11.01 32.50
N ALA A 160 9.25 -9.80 31.96
CA ALA A 160 8.54 -9.56 30.72
C ALA A 160 9.24 -10.18 29.49
N ILE A 161 10.59 -10.32 29.49
CA ILE A 161 11.31 -11.01 28.42
C ILE A 161 10.97 -12.50 28.42
N GLN A 162 10.85 -13.12 29.60
CA GLN A 162 10.46 -14.53 29.69
C GLN A 162 9.03 -14.74 29.18
N ILE A 163 8.10 -13.83 29.50
CA ILE A 163 6.72 -13.90 29.00
C ILE A 163 6.70 -13.77 27.49
N ALA A 164 7.43 -12.79 26.93
CA ALA A 164 7.51 -12.58 25.48
C ALA A 164 8.10 -13.81 24.77
N ALA A 165 9.18 -14.39 25.30
CA ALA A 165 9.79 -15.59 24.73
C ALA A 165 8.84 -16.80 24.69
N GLU A 166 8.05 -16.99 25.78
CA GLU A 166 7.04 -18.04 25.81
C GLU A 166 5.85 -17.77 24.87
N GLY A 167 5.40 -16.51 24.77
CA GLY A 167 4.33 -16.12 23.84
C GLY A 167 4.74 -16.32 22.38
N MET A 168 6.00 -16.04 22.05
CA MET A 168 6.56 -16.27 20.71
C MET A 168 6.81 -17.74 20.38
N ARG A 169 6.73 -18.65 21.32
CA ARG A 169 7.13 -20.07 21.13
C ARG A 169 6.44 -20.74 19.96
N ASN A 170 5.17 -20.46 19.74
CA ASN A 170 4.36 -21.04 18.66
C ASN A 170 4.15 -20.06 17.49
N PHE A 171 4.75 -18.88 17.54
CA PHE A 171 4.57 -17.88 16.48
C PHE A 171 5.10 -18.44 15.15
N PRO A 172 4.29 -18.42 14.07
CA PRO A 172 4.64 -19.05 12.81
C PRO A 172 5.50 -18.13 11.93
N PHE A 173 6.77 -17.96 12.29
CA PHE A 173 7.69 -17.10 11.54
C PHE A 173 7.88 -17.51 10.09
N GLY A 174 7.93 -16.52 9.21
CA GLY A 174 8.27 -16.69 7.81
C GLY A 174 7.08 -17.08 6.94
N ARG A 175 7.32 -17.91 5.92
CA ARG A 175 6.27 -18.37 5.00
C ARG A 175 5.57 -19.58 5.58
N ILE A 176 4.27 -19.44 5.81
CA ILE A 176 3.40 -20.45 6.42
C ILE A 176 2.79 -21.36 5.34
N ASP A 177 2.31 -20.73 4.28
CA ASP A 177 1.74 -21.39 3.08
C ASP A 177 2.00 -20.56 1.83
N ALA A 178 1.37 -20.92 0.70
CA ALA A 178 1.56 -20.24 -0.58
C ALA A 178 1.17 -18.75 -0.55
N CYS A 179 0.24 -18.36 0.33
CA CYS A 179 -0.35 -17.02 0.40
C CYS A 179 -0.21 -16.35 1.77
N THR A 180 0.42 -17.00 2.75
CA THR A 180 0.48 -16.47 4.12
C THR A 180 1.90 -16.38 4.62
N THR A 181 2.26 -15.22 5.19
CA THR A 181 3.53 -14.98 5.89
C THR A 181 3.27 -14.29 7.22
N ALA A 182 4.16 -14.49 8.19
CA ALA A 182 4.13 -13.75 9.45
C ALA A 182 5.54 -13.42 9.93
N ASN A 183 5.70 -12.27 10.55
CA ASN A 183 6.97 -11.81 11.07
C ASN A 183 6.79 -10.96 12.33
N ILE A 184 7.73 -11.06 13.25
CA ILE A 184 7.98 -10.07 14.31
C ILE A 184 9.31 -9.42 13.95
N GLY A 185 9.23 -8.18 13.47
CA GLY A 185 10.38 -7.45 12.93
C GLY A 185 11.11 -6.62 13.98
N ILE A 186 10.42 -6.25 15.06
CA ILE A 186 10.96 -5.41 16.12
C ILE A 186 10.66 -6.04 17.48
N ILE A 187 11.66 -6.07 18.35
CA ILE A 187 11.52 -6.43 19.77
C ILE A 187 12.46 -5.56 20.59
N GLY A 188 11.94 -4.99 21.68
CA GLY A 188 12.74 -4.17 22.60
C GLY A 188 12.22 -4.26 24.03
N GLY A 189 13.13 -4.19 25.01
CA GLY A 189 12.75 -4.21 26.41
C GLY A 189 13.93 -4.37 27.38
N GLY A 190 13.64 -4.15 28.68
CA GLY A 190 14.64 -4.15 29.75
C GLY A 190 15.42 -2.83 29.83
N THR A 191 16.03 -2.58 30.99
CA THR A 191 16.76 -1.32 31.31
C THR A 191 18.19 -1.56 31.77
N ALA A 192 18.46 -2.66 32.49
CA ALA A 192 19.79 -3.01 33.00
C ALA A 192 19.89 -4.52 33.28
N THR A 193 21.11 -5.06 33.26
CA THR A 193 21.36 -6.50 33.46
C THR A 193 21.04 -7.01 34.87
N ASN A 194 21.05 -6.12 35.88
CA ASN A 194 20.73 -6.44 37.27
C ASN A 194 19.27 -6.11 37.65
N VAL A 195 18.41 -5.78 36.69
CA VAL A 195 16.98 -5.50 36.88
C VAL A 195 16.17 -6.56 36.12
N VAL A 196 15.21 -7.19 36.79
CA VAL A 196 14.19 -8.04 36.14
C VAL A 196 13.36 -7.12 35.24
N PRO A 197 13.33 -7.34 33.90
CA PRO A 197 12.62 -6.46 32.97
C PRO A 197 11.11 -6.50 33.20
N ASP A 198 10.49 -5.34 33.31
CA ASP A 198 9.06 -5.18 33.55
C ASP A 198 8.28 -4.87 32.26
N THR A 199 8.94 -4.59 31.16
CA THR A 199 8.28 -4.29 29.90
C THR A 199 9.07 -4.82 28.71
N VAL A 200 8.35 -5.41 27.74
CA VAL A 200 8.84 -5.74 26.39
C VAL A 200 7.80 -5.29 25.38
N GLU A 201 8.23 -4.64 24.33
CA GLU A 201 7.39 -4.28 23.18
C GLU A 201 7.85 -5.05 21.94
N LEU A 202 6.86 -5.52 21.15
CA LEU A 202 7.06 -6.24 19.91
C LEU A 202 6.18 -5.62 18.82
N GLU A 203 6.72 -5.56 17.59
CA GLU A 203 5.95 -5.15 16.44
C GLU A 203 6.13 -6.19 15.33
N GLY A 204 5.03 -6.53 14.66
CA GLY A 204 5.03 -7.55 13.63
C GLY A 204 3.92 -7.37 12.61
N GLU A 205 3.97 -8.22 11.57
CA GLU A 205 2.97 -8.27 10.51
C GLU A 205 2.53 -9.71 10.20
N ILE A 206 1.31 -9.84 9.69
CA ILE A 206 0.79 -11.05 9.06
C ILE A 206 0.25 -10.66 7.70
N ARG A 207 0.71 -11.32 6.63
CA ARG A 207 0.16 -11.13 5.29
C ARG A 207 -0.59 -12.38 4.86
N THR A 208 -1.78 -12.20 4.29
CA THR A 208 -2.61 -13.30 3.81
C THR A 208 -3.61 -12.83 2.75
N ASP A 209 -4.07 -13.77 1.91
CA ASP A 209 -5.10 -13.53 0.90
C ASP A 209 -6.53 -13.54 1.49
N TYR A 210 -6.69 -14.02 2.71
CA TYR A 210 -8.00 -14.29 3.31
C TYR A 210 -8.19 -13.52 4.61
N LEU A 211 -9.24 -12.69 4.66
CA LEU A 211 -9.57 -11.89 5.85
C LEU A 211 -9.73 -12.76 7.09
N ASP A 212 -10.60 -13.77 7.01
CA ASP A 212 -10.91 -14.65 8.15
C ASP A 212 -9.68 -15.39 8.66
N GLN A 213 -8.81 -15.86 7.76
CA GLN A 213 -7.56 -16.54 8.13
C GLN A 213 -6.61 -15.59 8.87
N GLY A 214 -6.45 -14.37 8.37
CA GLY A 214 -5.61 -13.36 9.01
C GLY A 214 -6.10 -13.02 10.41
N GLU A 215 -7.38 -12.80 10.57
CA GLU A 215 -8.00 -12.52 11.87
C GLU A 215 -7.88 -13.70 12.83
N GLN A 216 -8.13 -14.93 12.38
CA GLN A 216 -7.97 -16.14 13.19
C GLN A 216 -6.52 -16.33 13.64
N MET A 217 -5.56 -16.11 12.75
CA MET A 217 -4.13 -16.17 13.10
C MET A 217 -3.77 -15.11 14.15
N MET A 218 -4.25 -13.89 14.00
CA MET A 218 -3.99 -12.82 14.97
C MET A 218 -4.58 -13.16 16.33
N GLN A 219 -5.80 -13.71 16.40
CA GLN A 219 -6.42 -14.18 17.64
C GLN A 219 -5.62 -15.31 18.29
N ALA A 220 -5.10 -16.26 17.50
CA ALA A 220 -4.26 -17.34 18.03
C ALA A 220 -2.94 -16.80 18.63
N VAL A 221 -2.32 -15.84 17.96
CA VAL A 221 -1.10 -15.16 18.45
C VAL A 221 -1.39 -14.44 19.77
N ILE A 222 -2.49 -13.68 19.86
CA ILE A 222 -2.89 -13.01 21.10
C ILE A 222 -3.10 -14.03 22.23
N ALA A 223 -3.81 -15.11 21.95
CA ALA A 223 -4.09 -16.16 22.95
C ALA A 223 -2.80 -16.81 23.51
N ASP A 224 -1.79 -17.07 22.67
CA ASP A 224 -0.49 -17.63 23.10
C ASP A 224 0.23 -16.66 24.06
N PHE A 225 0.25 -15.38 23.76
CA PHE A 225 0.86 -14.37 24.62
C PHE A 225 0.08 -14.17 25.94
N GLU A 226 -1.25 -14.16 25.89
CA GLU A 226 -2.10 -14.09 27.08
C GLU A 226 -1.90 -15.30 28.00
N ALA A 227 -1.85 -16.51 27.43
CA ALA A 227 -1.60 -17.74 28.18
C ALA A 227 -0.23 -17.72 28.86
N ALA A 228 0.81 -17.23 28.16
CA ALA A 228 2.15 -17.06 28.73
C ALA A 228 2.15 -16.02 29.87
N ALA A 229 1.48 -14.90 29.67
CA ALA A 229 1.37 -13.84 30.68
C ALA A 229 0.66 -14.32 31.94
N ILE A 230 -0.49 -14.99 31.79
CA ILE A 230 -1.23 -15.58 32.95
C ILE A 230 -0.35 -16.57 33.71
N ARG A 231 0.33 -17.49 33.03
CA ARG A 231 1.18 -18.51 33.68
C ARG A 231 2.33 -17.89 34.46
N LEU A 232 2.87 -16.78 34.00
CA LEU A 232 4.03 -16.10 34.58
C LEU A 232 3.67 -14.88 35.43
N ASN A 233 2.37 -14.68 35.77
CA ASN A 233 1.85 -13.57 36.56
C ASN A 233 2.14 -12.18 36.02
N GLY A 234 2.13 -12.03 34.69
CA GLY A 234 2.20 -10.77 33.99
C GLY A 234 0.92 -10.44 33.24
N SER A 235 1.01 -9.53 32.29
CA SER A 235 -0.09 -9.17 31.38
C SER A 235 0.43 -8.81 30.00
N VAL A 236 -0.46 -8.83 29.00
CA VAL A 236 -0.18 -8.38 27.65
C VAL A 236 -1.28 -7.46 27.17
N GLU A 237 -0.90 -6.44 26.41
CA GLU A 237 -1.80 -5.57 25.66
C GLU A 237 -1.44 -5.73 24.19
N CYS A 238 -2.43 -5.94 23.32
CA CYS A 238 -2.23 -6.04 21.87
C CYS A 238 -3.11 -5.01 21.17
N ALA A 239 -2.49 -4.24 20.27
CA ALA A 239 -3.19 -3.43 19.29
C ALA A 239 -2.86 -3.98 17.91
N TRP A 240 -3.86 -4.17 17.06
CA TRP A 240 -3.66 -4.61 15.67
C TRP A 240 -4.71 -4.01 14.75
N HIS A 241 -4.39 -3.92 13.47
CA HIS A 241 -5.29 -3.47 12.42
C HIS A 241 -4.84 -4.02 11.07
N TRP A 242 -5.74 -3.98 10.10
CA TRP A 242 -5.36 -4.16 8.72
C TRP A 242 -4.74 -2.86 8.19
N ASP A 243 -3.49 -2.90 7.77
CA ASP A 243 -2.87 -1.81 7.01
C ASP A 243 -3.59 -1.68 5.67
N PHE A 244 -3.83 -2.83 5.03
CA PHE A 244 -4.69 -2.95 3.86
C PHE A 244 -5.31 -4.35 3.79
N LYS A 245 -6.53 -4.42 3.25
CA LYS A 245 -7.26 -5.67 3.08
C LYS A 245 -6.92 -6.34 1.74
N PRO A 246 -6.97 -7.69 1.66
CA PRO A 246 -6.75 -8.37 0.38
C PRO A 246 -7.90 -8.06 -0.59
N TYR A 247 -7.60 -8.12 -1.89
CA TYR A 247 -8.63 -8.07 -2.91
C TYR A 247 -8.35 -9.01 -4.07
N ARG A 248 -9.41 -9.33 -4.81
CA ARG A 248 -9.35 -10.03 -6.08
C ARG A 248 -10.38 -9.46 -7.04
N VAL A 249 -9.91 -8.93 -8.17
CA VAL A 249 -10.74 -8.46 -9.28
C VAL A 249 -10.79 -9.56 -10.34
N SER A 250 -11.98 -10.15 -10.53
CA SER A 250 -12.17 -11.25 -11.46
C SER A 250 -12.39 -10.75 -12.90
N PRO A 251 -12.28 -11.63 -13.92
CA PRO A 251 -12.57 -11.30 -15.31
C PRO A 251 -14.00 -10.77 -15.57
N ASP A 252 -14.94 -11.06 -14.67
CA ASP A 252 -16.32 -10.58 -14.79
C ASP A 252 -16.49 -9.12 -14.36
N ASN A 253 -15.55 -8.58 -13.61
CA ASN A 253 -15.59 -7.19 -13.13
C ASN A 253 -15.29 -6.18 -14.27
N THR A 254 -15.91 -5.02 -14.17
CA THR A 254 -15.79 -3.94 -15.17
C THR A 254 -14.34 -3.53 -15.46
N PRO A 255 -13.46 -3.25 -14.47
CA PRO A 255 -12.10 -2.81 -14.76
C PRO A 255 -11.29 -3.89 -15.50
N TYR A 256 -11.52 -5.18 -15.21
CA TYR A 256 -10.86 -6.27 -15.93
C TYR A 256 -11.28 -6.31 -17.40
N LYS A 257 -12.59 -6.20 -17.70
CA LYS A 257 -13.12 -6.15 -19.07
C LYS A 257 -12.65 -4.93 -19.84
N ARG A 258 -12.58 -3.77 -19.17
CA ARG A 258 -12.02 -2.56 -19.78
C ARG A 258 -10.52 -2.70 -20.06
N MET A 259 -9.76 -3.34 -19.15
CA MET A 259 -8.34 -3.65 -19.39
C MET A 259 -8.16 -4.59 -20.58
N GLU A 260 -9.02 -5.60 -20.73
CA GLU A 260 -9.01 -6.46 -21.92
C GLU A 260 -9.27 -5.69 -23.22
N ALA A 261 -10.25 -4.79 -23.21
CA ALA A 261 -10.53 -3.93 -24.36
C ALA A 261 -9.38 -2.98 -24.65
N LEU A 262 -8.75 -2.42 -23.62
CA LEU A 262 -7.60 -1.52 -23.71
C LEU A 262 -6.38 -2.23 -24.32
N CYS A 263 -6.04 -3.41 -23.82
CA CYS A 263 -4.91 -4.19 -24.36
C CYS A 263 -5.15 -4.59 -25.82
N ARG A 264 -6.38 -4.96 -26.17
CA ARG A 264 -6.76 -5.25 -27.56
C ARG A 264 -6.63 -4.03 -28.46
N HIS A 265 -7.07 -2.85 -27.98
CA HIS A 265 -7.00 -1.58 -28.73
C HIS A 265 -5.54 -1.17 -28.99
N LEU A 266 -4.67 -1.30 -28.01
CA LEU A 266 -3.25 -0.92 -28.09
C LEU A 266 -2.32 -2.06 -28.54
N SER A 267 -2.87 -3.25 -28.88
CA SER A 267 -2.09 -4.44 -29.27
C SER A 267 -1.07 -4.87 -28.21
N LEU A 268 -1.45 -4.78 -26.92
CA LEU A 268 -0.64 -5.20 -25.78
C LEU A 268 -0.97 -6.62 -25.37
N GLU A 269 0.04 -7.35 -24.89
CA GLU A 269 -0.18 -8.60 -24.15
C GLU A 269 -0.77 -8.29 -22.78
N MET A 270 -1.90 -8.93 -22.48
CA MET A 270 -2.61 -8.73 -21.23
C MET A 270 -2.19 -9.78 -20.18
N GLU A 271 -1.75 -9.33 -19.00
CA GLU A 271 -1.43 -10.23 -17.90
C GLU A 271 -1.90 -9.65 -16.56
N GLY A 272 -2.87 -10.33 -15.93
CA GLY A 272 -3.26 -10.06 -14.54
C GLY A 272 -2.36 -10.82 -13.59
N VAL A 273 -1.68 -10.13 -12.67
CA VAL A 273 -0.76 -10.72 -11.71
C VAL A 273 -1.26 -10.55 -10.27
N LYS A 274 -0.71 -11.37 -9.38
CA LYS A 274 -0.85 -11.22 -7.94
C LYS A 274 0.34 -10.47 -7.37
N SER A 275 0.09 -9.49 -6.51
CA SER A 275 1.10 -8.76 -5.74
C SER A 275 1.05 -9.14 -4.27
N MET A 276 2.21 -9.08 -3.59
CA MET A 276 2.31 -9.17 -2.13
C MET A 276 2.45 -7.80 -1.46
N GLY A 277 2.51 -6.72 -2.24
CA GLY A 277 2.45 -5.33 -1.79
C GLY A 277 1.04 -4.77 -1.87
N GLY A 278 0.72 -3.83 -0.97
CA GLY A 278 -0.51 -3.04 -1.02
C GLY A 278 -0.39 -1.87 -1.98
N SER A 279 -1.51 -1.25 -2.31
CA SER A 279 -1.62 0.02 -3.04
C SER A 279 -2.97 0.67 -2.73
N ASP A 280 -3.20 1.86 -3.24
CA ASP A 280 -4.50 2.53 -3.13
C ASP A 280 -5.68 1.71 -3.68
N ALA A 281 -5.41 0.78 -4.61
CA ALA A 281 -6.42 -0.15 -5.12
C ALA A 281 -7.02 -1.02 -4.00
N ASN A 282 -6.26 -1.36 -2.95
CA ASN A 282 -6.75 -2.13 -1.82
C ASN A 282 -7.90 -1.40 -1.11
N ASN A 283 -7.72 -0.11 -0.83
CA ASN A 283 -8.74 0.69 -0.16
C ASN A 283 -9.99 0.90 -1.02
N MET A 284 -9.82 1.06 -2.33
CA MET A 284 -10.98 1.17 -3.25
C MET A 284 -11.77 -0.15 -3.29
N ASN A 285 -11.09 -1.28 -3.42
CA ASN A 285 -11.74 -2.59 -3.38
C ASN A 285 -12.42 -2.88 -2.03
N ALA A 286 -11.78 -2.50 -0.92
CA ALA A 286 -12.37 -2.63 0.43
C ALA A 286 -13.66 -1.80 0.60
N LYS A 287 -13.82 -0.73 -0.18
CA LYS A 287 -15.02 0.13 -0.23
C LYS A 287 -16.05 -0.33 -1.27
N GLY A 288 -15.83 -1.49 -1.90
CA GLY A 288 -16.73 -2.05 -2.90
C GLY A 288 -16.60 -1.43 -4.30
N LEU A 289 -15.53 -0.69 -4.56
CA LEU A 289 -15.20 -0.18 -5.90
C LEU A 289 -14.13 -1.06 -6.54
N PRO A 290 -14.49 -2.02 -7.43
CA PRO A 290 -13.51 -2.86 -8.11
C PRO A 290 -12.46 -2.01 -8.82
N THR A 291 -11.20 -2.16 -8.42
CA THR A 291 -10.08 -1.34 -8.88
C THR A 291 -8.86 -2.21 -9.11
N ILE A 292 -8.16 -2.02 -10.23
CA ILE A 292 -6.91 -2.69 -10.58
C ILE A 292 -5.77 -1.69 -10.61
N ASN A 293 -4.54 -2.15 -10.28
CA ASN A 293 -3.35 -1.32 -10.33
C ASN A 293 -2.56 -1.65 -11.61
N LEU A 294 -2.46 -0.68 -12.52
CA LEU A 294 -1.89 -0.80 -13.86
C LEU A 294 -0.37 -0.63 -13.83
N GLY A 295 0.31 -1.39 -14.67
CA GLY A 295 1.74 -1.26 -14.89
C GLY A 295 2.10 0.08 -15.53
N VAL A 296 2.97 0.84 -14.87
CA VAL A 296 3.57 2.09 -15.36
C VAL A 296 5.00 1.86 -15.84
N GLY A 297 5.65 0.81 -15.34
CA GLY A 297 7.02 0.46 -15.71
C GLY A 297 8.09 1.09 -14.83
N ALA A 298 7.76 1.58 -13.64
CA ALA A 298 8.73 2.06 -12.65
C ALA A 298 9.66 0.94 -12.21
N GLN A 299 10.96 1.05 -12.51
CA GLN A 299 11.94 0.03 -12.19
C GLN A 299 12.74 0.42 -10.95
N TYR A 300 12.99 -0.54 -10.05
CA TYR A 300 13.71 -0.37 -8.79
C TYR A 300 13.13 0.75 -7.91
N PRO A 301 11.78 0.78 -7.69
CA PRO A 301 11.16 1.81 -6.87
C PRO A 301 11.83 1.88 -5.50
N HIS A 302 11.80 3.05 -4.89
CA HIS A 302 12.43 3.36 -3.59
C HIS A 302 13.98 3.36 -3.58
N GLY A 303 14.63 2.93 -4.66
CA GLY A 303 16.08 2.91 -4.82
C GLY A 303 16.64 4.17 -5.49
N THR A 304 17.91 4.50 -5.27
CA THR A 304 18.57 5.61 -5.97
C THR A 304 18.92 5.27 -7.42
N ASP A 305 18.77 4.02 -7.80
CA ASP A 305 18.89 3.47 -9.17
C ASP A 305 17.54 3.35 -9.89
N GLU A 306 16.50 3.93 -9.31
CA GLU A 306 15.15 3.99 -9.89
C GLU A 306 15.17 4.63 -11.29
N PHE A 307 14.44 4.03 -12.21
CA PHE A 307 14.29 4.54 -13.58
C PHE A 307 12.94 4.14 -14.21
N ILE A 308 12.60 4.80 -15.32
CA ILE A 308 11.49 4.40 -16.19
C ILE A 308 11.97 4.44 -17.65
N LEU A 309 11.60 3.42 -18.43
CA LEU A 309 11.86 3.40 -19.88
C LEU A 309 10.92 4.39 -20.60
N TYR A 310 11.42 5.04 -21.66
CA TYR A 310 10.57 5.93 -22.45
C TYR A 310 9.39 5.21 -23.09
N ASP A 311 9.61 3.97 -23.56
CA ASP A 311 8.55 3.16 -24.18
C ASP A 311 7.46 2.81 -23.19
N ASP A 312 7.81 2.43 -21.93
CA ASP A 312 6.85 2.13 -20.89
C ASP A 312 6.06 3.38 -20.48
N LEU A 313 6.75 4.52 -20.30
CA LEU A 313 6.10 5.79 -19.96
C LEU A 313 5.13 6.24 -21.06
N GLN A 314 5.52 6.15 -22.33
CA GLN A 314 4.67 6.51 -23.47
C GLN A 314 3.47 5.57 -23.56
N MET A 315 3.69 4.27 -23.45
CA MET A 315 2.62 3.29 -23.53
C MET A 315 1.61 3.46 -22.37
N SER A 316 2.07 3.73 -21.15
CA SER A 316 1.19 4.02 -20.01
C SER A 316 0.37 5.30 -20.25
N ALA A 317 0.98 6.32 -20.87
CA ALA A 317 0.29 7.53 -21.26
C ALA A 317 -0.78 7.28 -22.35
N ASP A 318 -0.49 6.41 -23.31
CA ASP A 318 -1.45 6.00 -24.34
C ASP A 318 -2.60 5.17 -23.72
N MET A 319 -2.31 4.31 -22.74
CA MET A 319 -3.33 3.60 -21.97
C MET A 319 -4.27 4.58 -21.25
N ALA A 320 -3.72 5.58 -20.56
CA ALA A 320 -4.53 6.59 -19.87
C ALA A 320 -5.38 7.41 -20.85
N LEU A 321 -4.82 7.77 -22.03
CA LEU A 321 -5.54 8.49 -23.07
C LEU A 321 -6.70 7.66 -23.64
N ALA A 322 -6.49 6.37 -23.91
CA ALA A 322 -7.52 5.48 -24.41
C ALA A 322 -8.65 5.28 -23.38
N LEU A 323 -8.33 5.12 -22.09
CA LEU A 323 -9.33 5.05 -21.01
C LEU A 323 -10.16 6.33 -20.91
N LEU A 324 -9.54 7.50 -21.13
CA LEU A 324 -10.24 8.79 -21.07
C LEU A 324 -11.13 9.06 -22.28
N THR A 325 -10.84 8.47 -23.46
CA THR A 325 -11.49 8.87 -24.71
C THR A 325 -12.18 7.74 -25.47
N GLU A 326 -11.69 6.52 -25.42
CA GLU A 326 -12.09 5.46 -26.34
C GLU A 326 -12.66 4.22 -25.65
N ILE A 327 -12.03 3.76 -24.58
CA ILE A 327 -12.35 2.53 -23.82
C ILE A 327 -13.14 2.89 -22.58
#